data_c3b6dd856d0e103da7008df063bb6dbe
#
_entry.id   c3b6dd856d0e103da7008df063bb6dbe
#
_cell.length_a   1.000
_cell.length_b   1.000
_cell.length_c   1.000
_cell.angle_alpha   90.00
_cell.angle_beta   90.00
_cell.angle_gamma   90.00
#
_symmetry.space_group_name_H-M   'P 1'
#
loop_
_entity.id
_entity.type
_entity.pdbx_description
1 polymer ?
#
loop_
_entity_poly.entity_id
_entity_poly.type
_entity_poly.pdbx_seq_one_letter_code
_entity_poly.pdbx_strand_id
1 'polypeptide(L)'
;MITPFFRLDCFTYIGTFALNAGIAGAQSVLGVDASQFAVDLANENSKFNGLENTVKFECHDVFDFLPELEAQEELFDMVILDPPAFTKSRASIKNAIKGYREINMSGMKLVKDGGYLATCSCSHFMDYDTFTKTIGQA
;
A
#
# COMPACT_ATOMS: atom_id res chain seq x y z
N MET A 1 6.48 4.20 -26.90
CA MET A 1 5.85 5.15 -25.97
C MET A 1 5.76 4.46 -24.61
N ILE A 2 6.44 4.97 -23.59
CA ILE A 2 6.35 4.39 -22.23
C ILE A 2 5.03 4.89 -21.66
N THR A 3 4.10 3.97 -21.42
CA THR A 3 2.83 4.30 -20.74
C THR A 3 3.15 4.79 -19.33
N PRO A 4 2.61 5.95 -18.90
CA PRO A 4 2.82 6.43 -17.54
C PRO A 4 2.39 5.34 -16.54
N PHE A 5 3.28 5.03 -15.59
CA PHE A 5 3.04 4.01 -14.59
C PHE A 5 2.92 4.67 -13.21
N PHE A 6 1.69 4.67 -12.67
CA PHE A 6 1.36 5.24 -11.37
C PHE A 6 1.26 4.16 -10.30
N ARG A 7 1.89 4.36 -9.14
CA ARG A 7 1.91 3.39 -8.05
C ARG A 7 1.48 4.00 -6.73
N LEU A 8 0.75 3.21 -5.96
CA LEU A 8 0.38 3.50 -4.58
C LEU A 8 1.04 2.46 -3.67
N ASP A 9 1.83 2.91 -2.71
CA ASP A 9 2.53 2.09 -1.72
C ASP A 9 1.97 2.38 -0.32
N CYS A 10 1.09 1.50 0.15
CA CYS A 10 0.44 1.61 1.45
C CYS A 10 1.25 0.93 2.54
N PHE A 11 1.32 1.56 3.71
CA PHE A 11 2.20 1.17 4.82
C PHE A 11 3.68 1.25 4.43
N THR A 12 4.01 2.33 3.75
CA THR A 12 5.29 2.52 3.06
C THR A 12 6.50 2.58 4.00
N TYR A 13 6.30 2.86 5.29
CA TYR A 13 7.32 3.06 6.30
C TYR A 13 8.33 4.12 5.84
N ILE A 14 9.59 3.77 5.65
CA ILE A 14 10.64 4.69 5.16
C ILE A 14 10.77 4.72 3.63
N GLY A 15 9.80 4.14 2.91
CA GLY A 15 9.65 4.29 1.46
C GLY A 15 10.35 3.25 0.60
N THR A 16 10.73 2.09 1.12
CA THR A 16 11.57 1.13 0.39
C THR A 16 10.96 0.69 -0.95
N PHE A 17 9.70 0.27 -0.98
CA PHE A 17 9.04 -0.15 -2.23
C PHE A 17 8.82 1.04 -3.17
N ALA A 18 8.35 2.16 -2.64
CA ALA A 18 8.10 3.37 -3.42
C ALA A 18 9.39 3.90 -4.08
N LEU A 19 10.50 3.97 -3.35
CA LEU A 19 11.79 4.42 -3.88
C LEU A 19 12.32 3.48 -4.96
N ASN A 20 12.26 2.15 -4.74
CA ASN A 20 12.65 1.18 -5.77
C ASN A 20 11.78 1.30 -7.02
N ALA A 21 10.50 1.60 -6.88
CA ALA A 21 9.62 1.87 -8.01
C ALA A 21 10.06 3.11 -8.79
N GLY A 22 10.42 4.19 -8.11
CA GLY A 22 10.97 5.41 -8.73
C GLY A 22 12.29 5.15 -9.48
N ILE A 23 13.22 4.42 -8.85
CA ILE A 23 14.50 4.00 -9.48
C ILE A 23 14.24 3.14 -10.72
N ALA A 24 13.24 2.29 -10.70
CA ALA A 24 12.85 1.44 -11.83
C ALA A 24 12.10 2.19 -12.94
N GLY A 25 11.91 3.51 -12.83
CA GLY A 25 11.32 4.35 -13.87
C GLY A 25 9.81 4.57 -13.76
N ALA A 26 9.20 4.34 -12.60
CA ALA A 26 7.81 4.77 -12.38
C ALA A 26 7.72 6.29 -12.52
N GLN A 27 6.67 6.78 -13.18
CA GLN A 27 6.51 8.22 -13.44
C GLN A 27 5.96 8.99 -12.22
N SER A 28 5.15 8.33 -11.42
CA SER A 28 4.64 8.88 -10.19
C SER A 28 4.39 7.76 -9.17
N VAL A 29 4.85 7.97 -7.96
CA VAL A 29 4.65 7.05 -6.83
C VAL A 29 4.19 7.85 -5.63
N LEU A 30 3.10 7.40 -5.02
CA LEU A 30 2.61 7.89 -3.74
C LEU A 30 2.80 6.81 -2.68
N GLY A 31 3.61 7.09 -1.68
CA GLY A 31 3.74 6.26 -0.48
C GLY A 31 2.94 6.86 0.67
N VAL A 32 2.22 6.04 1.42
CA VAL A 32 1.46 6.50 2.59
C VAL A 32 1.75 5.65 3.82
N ASP A 33 1.83 6.33 4.95
CA ASP A 33 2.01 5.71 6.27
C ASP A 33 1.32 6.57 7.35
N ALA A 34 0.85 5.95 8.40
CA ALA A 34 0.22 6.67 9.52
C ALA A 34 1.24 7.35 10.44
N SER A 35 2.52 7.01 10.33
CA SER A 35 3.60 7.58 11.13
C SER A 35 4.22 8.80 10.45
N GLN A 36 3.99 9.99 10.98
CA GLN A 36 4.61 11.22 10.46
C GLN A 36 6.14 11.12 10.45
N PHE A 37 6.73 10.53 11.49
CA PHE A 37 8.18 10.32 11.55
C PHE A 37 8.70 9.46 10.39
N ALA A 38 7.99 8.36 10.06
CA ALA A 38 8.35 7.50 8.95
C ALA A 38 8.22 8.24 7.60
N VAL A 39 7.14 9.01 7.43
CA VAL A 39 6.89 9.82 6.23
C VAL A 39 7.96 10.90 6.05
N ASP A 40 8.36 11.59 7.11
CA ASP A 40 9.42 12.60 7.04
C ASP A 40 10.74 11.98 6.58
N LEU A 41 11.11 10.82 7.16
CA LEU A 41 12.31 10.09 6.78
C LEU A 41 12.22 9.54 5.34
N ALA A 42 11.05 9.07 4.91
CA ALA A 42 10.83 8.63 3.54
C ALA A 42 11.01 9.78 2.53
N ASN A 43 10.51 10.97 2.85
CA ASN A 43 10.72 12.16 2.02
C ASN A 43 12.20 12.60 1.98
N GLU A 44 12.95 12.48 3.09
CA GLU A 44 14.39 12.70 3.08
C GLU A 44 15.10 11.67 2.20
N ASN A 45 14.75 10.40 2.28
CA ASN A 45 15.27 9.35 1.42
C ASN A 45 14.96 9.61 -0.07
N SER A 46 13.76 10.11 -0.39
CA SER A 46 13.40 10.51 -1.76
C SER A 46 14.33 11.60 -2.29
N LYS A 47 14.56 12.65 -1.51
CA LYS A 47 15.49 13.74 -1.86
C LYS A 47 16.92 13.24 -2.01
N PHE A 48 17.38 12.41 -1.07
CA PHE A 48 18.73 11.83 -1.11
C PHE A 48 18.99 11.02 -2.39
N ASN A 49 17.97 10.38 -2.92
CA ASN A 49 18.03 9.59 -4.16
C ASN A 49 17.67 10.41 -5.43
N GLY A 50 17.41 11.72 -5.32
CA GLY A 50 17.02 12.57 -6.46
C GLY A 50 15.65 12.22 -7.04
N LEU A 51 14.74 11.67 -6.23
CA LEU A 51 13.42 11.19 -6.63
C LEU A 51 12.27 12.09 -6.14
N GLU A 52 12.54 13.22 -5.52
CA GLU A 52 11.56 14.09 -4.88
C GLU A 52 10.45 14.61 -5.82
N ASN A 53 10.69 14.61 -7.11
CA ASN A 53 9.70 15.00 -8.12
C ASN A 53 8.82 13.84 -8.58
N THR A 54 9.24 12.60 -8.34
CA THR A 54 8.60 11.38 -8.82
C THR A 54 7.96 10.59 -7.68
N VAL A 55 8.63 10.51 -6.53
CA VAL A 55 8.21 9.72 -5.37
C VAL A 55 7.90 10.65 -4.21
N LYS A 56 6.65 10.69 -3.81
CA LYS A 56 6.15 11.51 -2.71
C LYS A 56 5.57 10.66 -1.61
N PHE A 57 5.64 11.17 -0.39
CA PHE A 57 5.12 10.47 0.78
C PHE A 57 4.18 11.38 1.57
N GLU A 58 3.06 10.82 2.01
CA GLU A 58 2.04 11.52 2.77
C GLU A 58 1.63 10.73 4.01
N CYS A 59 1.31 11.46 5.10
CA CYS A 59 0.88 10.85 6.35
C CYS A 59 -0.64 10.68 6.36
N HIS A 60 -1.09 9.44 6.22
CA HIS A 60 -2.52 9.08 6.27
C HIS A 60 -2.71 7.72 6.94
N ASP A 61 -3.84 7.55 7.61
CA ASP A 61 -4.33 6.21 7.95
C ASP A 61 -4.88 5.55 6.67
N VAL A 62 -4.33 4.39 6.31
CA VAL A 62 -4.69 3.69 5.07
C VAL A 62 -6.16 3.30 5.03
N PHE A 63 -6.77 2.94 6.18
CA PHE A 63 -8.18 2.59 6.24
C PHE A 63 -9.12 3.76 5.91
N ASP A 64 -8.72 4.98 6.21
CA ASP A 64 -9.47 6.19 5.87
C ASP A 64 -9.11 6.68 4.46
N PHE A 65 -7.85 6.61 4.10
CA PHE A 65 -7.33 7.21 2.88
C PHE A 65 -7.73 6.46 1.60
N LEU A 66 -7.76 5.11 1.62
CA LEU A 66 -8.18 4.36 0.42
C LEU A 66 -9.62 4.68 -0.01
N PRO A 67 -10.61 4.76 0.91
CA PRO A 67 -11.95 5.25 0.54
C PRO A 67 -11.99 6.68 0.01
N GLU A 68 -11.12 7.58 0.48
CA GLU A 68 -11.02 8.94 -0.05
C GLU A 68 -10.53 8.95 -1.49
N LEU A 69 -9.50 8.16 -1.81
CA LEU A 69 -9.01 8.00 -3.18
C LEU A 69 -10.07 7.38 -4.10
N GLU A 70 -10.83 6.40 -3.61
CA GLU A 70 -11.97 5.82 -4.35
C GLU A 70 -13.03 6.89 -4.67
N ALA A 71 -13.37 7.74 -3.70
CA ALA A 71 -14.33 8.82 -3.89
C ALA A 71 -13.84 9.89 -4.88
N GLN A 72 -12.52 10.04 -5.04
CA GLN A 72 -11.88 10.92 -6.02
C GLN A 72 -11.68 10.25 -7.40
N GLU A 73 -12.12 9.00 -7.55
CA GLU A 73 -11.95 8.20 -8.78
C GLU A 73 -10.47 8.02 -9.19
N GLU A 74 -9.55 8.05 -8.21
CA GLU A 74 -8.13 7.83 -8.45
C GLU A 74 -7.85 6.36 -8.78
N LEU A 75 -7.03 6.12 -9.80
CA LEU A 75 -6.66 4.78 -10.24
C LEU A 75 -5.15 4.65 -10.45
N PHE A 76 -4.61 3.50 -10.05
CA PHE A 76 -3.20 3.18 -10.10
C PHE A 76 -2.93 1.95 -10.96
N ASP A 77 -1.79 1.92 -11.62
CA ASP A 77 -1.34 0.73 -12.35
C ASP A 77 -0.89 -0.39 -11.40
N MET A 78 -0.45 -0.01 -10.20
CA MET A 78 -0.10 -0.95 -9.14
C MET A 78 -0.43 -0.36 -7.76
N VAL A 79 -1.04 -1.18 -6.92
CA VAL A 79 -1.27 -0.90 -5.50
C VAL A 79 -0.52 -1.95 -4.67
N ILE A 80 0.24 -1.50 -3.68
CA ILE A 80 0.96 -2.35 -2.72
C ILE A 80 0.31 -2.18 -1.35
N LEU A 81 -0.03 -3.30 -0.72
CA LEU A 81 -0.57 -3.37 0.63
C LEU A 81 0.33 -4.26 1.48
N ASP A 82 1.23 -3.65 2.25
CA ASP A 82 2.15 -4.34 3.17
C ASP A 82 1.91 -3.90 4.62
N PRO A 83 0.75 -4.24 5.19
CA PRO A 83 0.36 -3.77 6.51
C PRO A 83 1.21 -4.40 7.62
N PRO A 84 1.28 -3.75 8.81
CA PRO A 84 1.80 -4.37 10.00
C PRO A 84 0.93 -5.58 10.39
N ALA A 85 1.43 -6.42 11.28
CA ALA A 85 0.67 -7.57 11.77
C ALA A 85 -0.64 -7.13 12.43
N PHE A 86 -1.77 -7.46 11.82
CA PHE A 86 -3.09 -7.13 12.37
C PHE A 86 -3.52 -8.05 13.51
N THR A 87 -2.81 -9.16 13.71
CA THR A 87 -3.02 -10.02 14.87
C THR A 87 -1.71 -10.43 15.52
N LYS A 88 -1.70 -10.35 16.85
CA LYS A 88 -0.59 -10.83 17.69
C LYS A 88 -0.99 -12.07 18.51
N SER A 89 -2.22 -12.56 18.35
CA SER A 89 -2.75 -13.72 19.05
C SER A 89 -3.82 -14.43 18.25
N ARG A 90 -4.07 -15.71 18.55
CA ARG A 90 -5.17 -16.48 17.94
C ARG A 90 -6.54 -15.88 18.27
N ALA A 91 -6.71 -15.26 19.45
CA ALA A 91 -7.96 -14.67 19.86
C ALA A 91 -8.39 -13.47 19.00
N SER A 92 -7.43 -12.75 18.40
CA SER A 92 -7.68 -11.56 17.56
C SER A 92 -7.74 -11.85 16.05
N ILE A 93 -7.66 -13.12 15.63
CA ILE A 93 -7.61 -13.49 14.20
C ILE A 93 -8.86 -13.04 13.42
N LYS A 94 -10.05 -13.07 14.04
CA LYS A 94 -11.28 -12.61 13.37
C LYS A 94 -11.24 -11.12 13.03
N ASN A 95 -10.67 -10.30 13.90
CA ASN A 95 -10.50 -8.87 13.65
C ASN A 95 -9.45 -8.63 12.58
N ALA A 96 -8.37 -9.42 12.57
CA ALA A 96 -7.36 -9.36 11.52
C ALA A 96 -7.95 -9.71 10.14
N ILE A 97 -8.74 -10.77 10.04
CA ILE A 97 -9.44 -11.17 8.81
C ILE A 97 -10.32 -10.02 8.29
N LYS A 98 -11.06 -9.35 9.18
CA LYS A 98 -11.87 -8.18 8.81
C LYS A 98 -11.01 -7.05 8.25
N GLY A 99 -9.91 -6.71 8.93
CA GLY A 99 -8.99 -5.66 8.50
C GLY A 99 -8.34 -5.98 7.14
N TYR A 100 -7.83 -7.19 6.95
CA TYR A 100 -7.27 -7.62 5.66
C TYR A 100 -8.31 -7.59 4.53
N ARG A 101 -9.53 -8.03 4.79
CA ARG A 101 -10.61 -7.95 3.78
C ARG A 101 -10.89 -6.51 3.40
N GLU A 102 -11.02 -5.61 4.36
CA GLU A 102 -11.34 -4.21 4.16
C GLU A 102 -10.30 -3.50 3.31
N ILE A 103 -9.02 -3.57 3.67
CA ILE A 103 -7.96 -2.90 2.90
C ILE A 103 -7.76 -3.52 1.51
N ASN A 104 -7.95 -4.84 1.37
CA ASN A 104 -7.82 -5.49 0.06
C ASN A 104 -8.99 -5.13 -0.86
N MET A 105 -10.22 -5.10 -0.36
CA MET A 105 -11.38 -4.63 -1.11
C MET A 105 -11.18 -3.19 -1.59
N SER A 106 -10.77 -2.28 -0.72
CA SER A 106 -10.51 -0.88 -1.08
C SER A 106 -9.33 -0.78 -2.06
N GLY A 107 -8.25 -1.51 -1.83
CA GLY A 107 -7.09 -1.52 -2.72
C GLY A 107 -7.41 -2.04 -4.13
N MET A 108 -8.22 -3.09 -4.26
CA MET A 108 -8.65 -3.64 -5.55
C MET A 108 -9.40 -2.62 -6.40
N LYS A 109 -10.25 -1.79 -5.78
CA LYS A 109 -11.03 -0.76 -6.47
C LYS A 109 -10.17 0.37 -7.04
N LEU A 110 -8.96 0.55 -6.51
CA LEU A 110 -8.01 1.56 -6.96
C LEU A 110 -7.07 1.05 -8.06
N VAL A 111 -7.14 -0.22 -8.43
CA VAL A 111 -6.33 -0.80 -9.50
C VAL A 111 -7.02 -0.63 -10.84
N LYS A 112 -6.30 -0.07 -11.83
CA LYS A 112 -6.76 0.02 -13.21
C LYS A 112 -6.97 -1.37 -13.81
N ASP A 113 -7.83 -1.46 -14.81
CA ASP A 113 -7.97 -2.68 -15.62
C ASP A 113 -6.62 -3.11 -16.20
N GLY A 114 -6.22 -4.36 -15.94
CA GLY A 114 -4.90 -4.89 -16.32
C GLY A 114 -3.75 -4.48 -15.39
N GLY A 115 -4.03 -3.77 -14.30
CA GLY A 115 -3.06 -3.41 -13.27
C GLY A 115 -2.79 -4.54 -12.27
N TYR A 116 -2.01 -4.23 -11.23
CA TYR A 116 -1.54 -5.20 -10.24
C TYR A 116 -1.88 -4.79 -8.82
N LEU A 117 -2.31 -5.76 -8.01
CA LEU A 117 -2.36 -5.64 -6.57
C LEU A 117 -1.31 -6.57 -5.95
N ALA A 118 -0.36 -5.99 -5.22
CA ALA A 118 0.56 -6.74 -4.36
C ALA A 118 0.07 -6.63 -2.92
N THR A 119 -0.29 -7.75 -2.31
CA THR A 119 -0.81 -7.78 -0.94
C THR A 119 -0.04 -8.76 -0.08
N CYS A 120 0.26 -8.35 1.14
CA CYS A 120 1.12 -9.07 2.06
C CYS A 120 0.44 -9.26 3.43
N SER A 121 0.89 -10.26 4.16
CA SER A 121 0.59 -10.45 5.58
C SER A 121 1.86 -10.89 6.31
N CYS A 122 2.23 -10.15 7.35
CA CYS A 122 3.28 -10.56 8.30
C CYS A 122 2.69 -11.11 9.61
N SER A 123 1.38 -11.36 9.67
CA SER A 123 0.70 -11.91 10.85
C SER A 123 1.02 -13.39 11.02
N HIS A 124 1.76 -13.75 12.06
CA HIS A 124 2.16 -15.14 12.33
C HIS A 124 0.98 -16.12 12.45
N PHE A 125 -0.17 -15.66 12.95
CA PHE A 125 -1.37 -16.48 13.10
C PHE A 125 -2.29 -16.49 11.88
N MET A 126 -1.93 -15.77 10.82
CA MET A 126 -2.63 -15.75 9.53
C MET A 126 -1.88 -16.71 8.58
N ASP A 127 -2.34 -17.96 8.49
CA ASP A 127 -1.78 -18.89 7.53
C ASP A 127 -2.13 -18.55 6.08
N TYR A 128 -1.42 -19.14 5.15
CA TYR A 128 -1.58 -18.88 3.71
C TYR A 128 -3.01 -19.14 3.22
N ASP A 129 -3.63 -20.24 3.65
CA ASP A 129 -4.97 -20.62 3.20
C ASP A 129 -6.02 -19.63 3.71
N THR A 130 -5.94 -19.24 4.98
CA THR A 130 -6.81 -18.24 5.59
C THR A 130 -6.64 -16.88 4.90
N PHE A 131 -5.40 -16.46 4.64
CA PHE A 131 -5.11 -15.20 3.96
C PHE A 131 -5.66 -15.21 2.53
N THR A 132 -5.35 -16.23 1.74
CA THR A 132 -5.84 -16.36 0.35
C THR A 132 -7.36 -16.38 0.27
N LYS A 133 -8.02 -17.11 1.18
CA LYS A 133 -9.49 -17.12 1.27
C LYS A 133 -10.04 -15.74 1.61
N THR A 134 -9.38 -15.02 2.52
CA THR A 134 -9.78 -13.66 2.93
C THR A 134 -9.72 -12.70 1.74
N ILE A 135 -8.63 -12.75 0.95
CA ILE A 135 -8.47 -11.94 -0.26
C ILE A 135 -9.53 -12.30 -1.30
N GLY A 136 -9.80 -13.59 -1.53
CA GLY A 136 -10.83 -14.04 -2.48
C GLY A 136 -12.28 -13.68 -2.09
N GLN A 137 -12.49 -13.17 -0.87
CA GLN A 137 -13.79 -12.70 -0.36
C GLN A 137 -13.87 -11.16 -0.30
N ALA A 138 -12.77 -10.47 -0.63
CA ALA A 138 -12.73 -9.01 -0.74
C ALA A 138 -13.27 -8.57 -2.10
#